data_a90a44c19b6edc4f054eb060ba2b451f
#
_entry.id   a90a44c19b6edc4f054eb060ba2b451f
#
_cell.length_a   1.000
_cell.length_b   1.000
_cell.length_c   1.000
_cell.angle_alpha   90.00
_cell.angle_beta   90.00
_cell.angle_gamma   90.00
#
_symmetry.space_group_name_H-M   'P 1'
#
loop_
_entity.id
_entity.type
_entity.pdbx_description
1 polymer ?
#
loop_
_entity_poly.entity_id
_entity_poly.type
_entity_poly.pdbx_seq_one_letter_code
_entity_poly.pdbx_strand_id
1 'polypeptide(L)'
;NLMKKIGGVRMLHQCKRKFLGLFAVLLLCMALPSLAAAWVMIEGDGDRWMKFGAGLRSSLSTSNNIDNNAGGNATDFSLDNMRLYTLTQVRKNIVFEFNTEVRNTNQRTGANNSGGLTHDIFVLDARTTLSIKGFDIWVGKFLPPSDRSNLNGPYFLNVYNFPLVTSPYPAIAAGRDNGAMIFKEYGGGKFKWAYGMFEGRTNATNADDNPDQSDNFQHAFRATYNFWDPEPGYYTTSAYYGAKDVLAVAFVFRQESDGAGTSTTDSTLQGDYSAWNIDVLMEKKLSNGAVVNLE
;
A
#
# COMPACT_ATOMS: atom_id res chain seq x y z
N ASN A 1 -43.29 5.60 -40.71
CA ASN A 1 -42.08 4.71 -40.76
C ASN A 1 -40.78 5.44 -41.02
N LEU A 2 -40.81 6.66 -41.59
CA LEU A 2 -39.57 7.45 -41.87
C LEU A 2 -39.04 8.17 -40.63
N MET A 3 -39.88 8.68 -39.73
CA MET A 3 -39.48 9.37 -38.51
C MET A 3 -38.78 8.48 -37.48
N LYS A 4 -39.08 7.18 -37.40
CA LYS A 4 -38.39 6.22 -36.52
C LYS A 4 -36.96 5.93 -36.99
N LYS A 5 -36.69 5.99 -38.30
CA LYS A 5 -35.33 5.78 -38.85
C LYS A 5 -34.38 6.95 -38.58
N ILE A 6 -34.91 8.20 -38.56
CA ILE A 6 -34.11 9.41 -38.33
C ILE A 6 -33.71 9.53 -36.84
N GLY A 7 -34.58 9.12 -35.91
CA GLY A 7 -34.28 9.07 -34.48
C GLY A 7 -33.16 8.08 -34.13
N GLY A 8 -33.17 6.90 -34.77
CA GLY A 8 -32.18 5.86 -34.53
C GLY A 8 -30.75 6.24 -35.00
N VAL A 9 -30.67 6.95 -36.12
CA VAL A 9 -29.35 7.41 -36.66
C VAL A 9 -28.74 8.52 -35.81
N ARG A 10 -29.56 9.43 -35.26
CA ARG A 10 -29.09 10.50 -34.37
C ARG A 10 -28.62 9.90 -33.01
N MET A 11 -29.30 8.91 -32.48
CA MET A 11 -28.92 8.24 -31.24
C MET A 11 -27.61 7.47 -31.37
N LEU A 12 -27.40 6.78 -32.50
CA LEU A 12 -26.13 6.09 -32.79
C LEU A 12 -24.96 7.06 -32.99
N HIS A 13 -25.19 8.26 -33.57
CA HIS A 13 -24.14 9.28 -33.72
C HIS A 13 -23.77 9.95 -32.40
N GLN A 14 -24.72 10.19 -31.51
CA GLN A 14 -24.44 10.71 -30.18
C GLN A 14 -23.73 9.69 -29.30
N CYS A 15 -24.08 8.41 -29.40
CA CYS A 15 -23.42 7.34 -28.68
C CYS A 15 -21.95 7.16 -29.14
N LYS A 16 -21.70 7.18 -30.45
CA LYS A 16 -20.35 7.14 -31.03
C LYS A 16 -19.49 8.34 -30.61
N ARG A 17 -20.05 9.56 -30.58
CA ARG A 17 -19.30 10.75 -30.14
C ARG A 17 -18.92 10.69 -28.64
N LYS A 18 -19.83 10.20 -27.80
CA LYS A 18 -19.54 10.01 -26.37
C LYS A 18 -18.49 8.91 -26.14
N PHE A 19 -18.56 7.83 -26.91
CA PHE A 19 -17.57 6.74 -26.86
C PHE A 19 -16.19 7.19 -27.37
N LEU A 20 -16.16 8.01 -28.44
CA LEU A 20 -14.91 8.56 -28.95
C LEU A 20 -14.27 9.56 -27.96
N GLY A 21 -15.08 10.35 -27.26
CA GLY A 21 -14.63 11.27 -26.22
C GLY A 21 -14.04 10.54 -25.01
N LEU A 22 -14.71 9.48 -24.57
CA LEU A 22 -14.21 8.64 -23.46
C LEU A 22 -12.91 7.91 -23.86
N PHE A 23 -12.84 7.41 -25.08
CA PHE A 23 -11.64 6.74 -25.60
C PHE A 23 -10.46 7.70 -25.78
N ALA A 24 -10.73 8.95 -26.19
CA ALA A 24 -9.71 10.00 -26.30
C ALA A 24 -9.17 10.42 -24.94
N VAL A 25 -10.01 10.51 -23.91
CA VAL A 25 -9.59 10.78 -22.53
C VAL A 25 -8.76 9.61 -21.97
N LEU A 26 -9.18 8.36 -22.23
CA LEU A 26 -8.39 7.18 -21.83
C LEU A 26 -7.05 7.11 -22.53
N LEU A 27 -6.99 7.43 -23.85
CA LEU A 27 -5.74 7.50 -24.60
C LEU A 27 -4.84 8.66 -24.14
N LEU A 28 -5.42 9.79 -23.74
CA LEU A 28 -4.67 10.92 -23.19
C LEU A 28 -4.06 10.55 -21.83
N CYS A 29 -4.78 9.81 -20.98
CA CYS A 29 -4.27 9.29 -19.72
C CYS A 29 -3.16 8.25 -19.92
N MET A 30 -3.19 7.46 -21.01
CA MET A 30 -2.13 6.49 -21.33
C MET A 30 -0.91 7.13 -22.03
N ALA A 31 -1.10 8.29 -22.66
CA ALA A 31 -0.03 9.00 -23.35
C ALA A 31 0.77 9.95 -22.44
N LEU A 32 0.30 10.19 -21.22
CA LEU A 32 1.11 10.86 -20.22
C LEU A 32 2.24 9.89 -19.85
N PRO A 33 3.52 10.27 -20.06
CA PRO A 33 4.61 9.47 -19.55
C PRO A 33 4.33 9.26 -18.06
N SER A 34 4.46 8.04 -17.60
CA SER A 34 4.36 7.73 -16.18
C SER A 34 5.28 8.68 -15.45
N LEU A 35 4.75 9.75 -14.89
CA LEU A 35 5.44 10.60 -13.93
C LEU A 35 5.63 9.73 -12.68
N ALA A 36 6.51 8.74 -12.81
CA ALA A 36 6.97 7.93 -11.73
C ALA A 36 7.54 8.88 -10.69
N ALA A 37 6.80 9.06 -9.61
CA ALA A 37 7.16 9.83 -8.43
C ALA A 37 7.65 11.25 -8.74
N ALA A 38 6.74 12.14 -9.13
CA ALA A 38 7.01 13.57 -9.13
C ALA A 38 7.08 14.06 -7.68
N TRP A 39 8.24 13.88 -7.06
CA TRP A 39 8.56 14.56 -5.82
C TRP A 39 8.89 16.01 -6.13
N VAL A 40 8.21 16.94 -5.49
CA VAL A 40 8.66 18.32 -5.41
C VAL A 40 9.66 18.40 -4.29
N MET A 41 10.87 18.86 -4.57
CA MET A 41 11.92 19.05 -3.57
C MET A 41 12.18 20.53 -3.35
N ILE A 42 12.20 20.96 -2.10
CA ILE A 42 12.58 22.28 -1.64
C ILE A 42 13.91 22.12 -0.91
N GLU A 43 14.94 22.78 -1.40
CA GLU A 43 16.25 22.80 -0.77
C GLU A 43 16.30 23.92 0.25
N GLY A 44 16.88 23.65 1.42
CA GLY A 44 17.15 24.62 2.48
C GLY A 44 18.66 24.88 2.60
N ASP A 45 19.06 25.62 3.63
CA ASP A 45 20.48 25.89 3.88
C ASP A 45 21.24 24.64 4.29
N GLY A 46 22.43 24.45 3.74
CA GLY A 46 23.31 23.33 4.04
C GLY A 46 22.80 22.03 3.43
N ASP A 47 22.64 21.01 4.26
CA ASP A 47 22.16 19.68 3.87
C ASP A 47 20.66 19.45 4.16
N ARG A 48 19.92 20.54 4.44
CA ARG A 48 18.47 20.50 4.70
C ARG A 48 17.65 20.49 3.41
N TRP A 49 16.64 19.67 3.37
CA TRP A 49 15.67 19.62 2.27
C TRP A 49 14.32 19.10 2.74
N MET A 50 13.28 19.41 1.98
CA MET A 50 11.94 18.85 2.15
C MET A 50 11.43 18.35 0.81
N LYS A 51 10.81 17.15 0.80
CA LYS A 51 10.19 16.56 -0.38
C LYS A 51 8.71 16.35 -0.12
N PHE A 52 7.91 16.64 -1.14
CA PHE A 52 6.47 16.37 -1.17
C PHE A 52 6.14 15.46 -2.33
N GLY A 53 5.25 14.53 -2.11
CA GLY A 53 4.71 13.66 -3.12
C GLY A 53 3.24 13.37 -2.88
N ALA A 54 2.55 12.92 -3.90
CA ALA A 54 1.17 12.48 -3.80
C ALA A 54 0.94 11.22 -4.62
N GLY A 55 0.01 10.39 -4.17
CA GLY A 55 -0.48 9.22 -4.90
C GLY A 55 -2.01 9.21 -4.90
N LEU A 56 -2.59 8.81 -6.02
CA LEU A 56 -4.03 8.67 -6.21
C LEU A 56 -4.32 7.33 -6.88
N ARG A 57 -5.33 6.62 -6.37
CA ARG A 57 -5.92 5.45 -7.01
C ARG A 57 -7.43 5.57 -6.98
N SER A 58 -8.05 5.40 -8.14
CA SER A 58 -9.50 5.39 -8.30
C SER A 58 -9.91 4.22 -9.17
N SER A 59 -11.13 3.76 -9.02
CA SER A 59 -11.68 2.64 -9.79
C SER A 59 -13.10 2.89 -10.25
N LEU A 60 -13.46 2.22 -11.35
CA LEU A 60 -14.81 2.03 -11.82
C LEU A 60 -15.10 0.55 -11.74
N SER A 61 -16.04 0.15 -10.91
CA SER A 61 -16.44 -1.24 -10.72
C SER A 61 -17.86 -1.48 -11.18
N THR A 62 -18.11 -2.65 -11.75
CA THR A 62 -19.45 -3.13 -12.07
C THR A 62 -19.64 -4.49 -11.45
N SER A 63 -20.69 -4.64 -10.64
CA SER A 63 -21.04 -5.90 -9.98
C SER A 63 -22.43 -6.34 -10.38
N ASN A 64 -22.57 -7.64 -10.64
CA ASN A 64 -23.87 -8.27 -10.91
C ASN A 64 -24.51 -8.72 -9.59
N ASN A 65 -25.84 -8.66 -9.50
CA ASN A 65 -26.64 -9.20 -8.39
C ASN A 65 -26.47 -8.52 -7.02
N ILE A 66 -26.03 -7.26 -6.95
CA ILE A 66 -25.96 -6.52 -5.68
C ILE A 66 -27.26 -5.81 -5.36
N ASP A 67 -28.12 -5.58 -6.35
CA ASP A 67 -29.44 -5.00 -6.11
C ASP A 67 -30.40 -6.10 -5.60
N ASN A 68 -30.74 -6.05 -4.32
CA ASN A 68 -31.66 -7.00 -3.66
C ASN A 68 -33.07 -7.00 -4.25
N ASN A 69 -33.40 -6.08 -5.15
CA ASN A 69 -34.79 -5.91 -5.62
C ASN A 69 -35.05 -6.23 -7.11
N ALA A 70 -34.03 -6.37 -7.96
CA ALA A 70 -34.29 -6.51 -9.39
C ALA A 70 -33.24 -7.27 -10.22
N GLY A 71 -32.20 -7.86 -9.64
CA GLY A 71 -31.18 -8.58 -10.42
C GLY A 71 -30.42 -7.68 -11.40
N GLY A 72 -30.29 -6.41 -11.11
CA GLY A 72 -29.56 -5.42 -11.91
C GLY A 72 -28.07 -5.38 -11.64
N ASN A 73 -27.32 -4.72 -12.52
CA ASN A 73 -25.90 -4.42 -12.34
C ASN A 73 -25.76 -3.11 -11.59
N ALA A 74 -24.95 -3.10 -10.53
CA ALA A 74 -24.50 -1.87 -9.88
C ALA A 74 -23.16 -1.42 -10.47
N THR A 75 -23.04 -0.13 -10.80
CA THR A 75 -21.81 0.46 -11.30
C THR A 75 -21.41 1.61 -10.38
N ASP A 76 -20.22 1.51 -9.81
CA ASP A 76 -19.70 2.47 -8.84
C ASP A 76 -18.38 3.06 -9.30
N PHE A 77 -18.23 4.37 -9.08
CA PHE A 77 -16.96 5.06 -9.21
C PHE A 77 -16.43 5.37 -7.80
N SER A 78 -15.21 4.95 -7.50
CA SER A 78 -14.63 5.12 -6.18
C SER A 78 -13.26 5.77 -6.21
N LEU A 79 -12.97 6.54 -5.16
CA LEU A 79 -11.63 6.96 -4.78
C LEU A 79 -11.08 5.92 -3.80
N ASP A 80 -10.18 5.05 -4.27
CA ASP A 80 -9.70 3.92 -3.46
C ASP A 80 -8.65 4.35 -2.45
N ASN A 81 -7.68 5.15 -2.90
CA ASN A 81 -6.61 5.68 -2.06
C ASN A 81 -6.18 7.07 -2.54
N MET A 82 -5.87 7.94 -1.62
CA MET A 82 -5.15 9.18 -1.86
C MET A 82 -4.15 9.40 -0.73
N ARG A 83 -2.87 9.55 -1.08
CA ARG A 83 -1.78 9.78 -0.12
C ARG A 83 -1.08 11.08 -0.38
N LEU A 84 -0.70 11.75 0.69
CA LEU A 84 0.27 12.82 0.68
C LEU A 84 1.51 12.33 1.43
N TYR A 85 2.66 12.50 0.79
CA TYR A 85 3.95 12.08 1.32
C TYR A 85 4.78 13.30 1.63
N THR A 86 5.43 13.32 2.79
CA THR A 86 6.36 14.36 3.19
C THR A 86 7.61 13.75 3.81
N LEU A 87 8.78 14.08 3.24
CA LEU A 87 10.07 13.75 3.84
C LEU A 87 10.83 15.05 4.09
N THR A 88 11.43 15.18 5.26
CA THR A 88 12.21 16.38 5.66
C THR A 88 13.53 15.95 6.26
N GLN A 89 14.63 16.30 5.60
CA GLN A 89 15.96 16.18 6.17
C GLN A 89 16.31 17.46 6.93
N VAL A 90 16.44 17.34 8.24
CA VAL A 90 16.82 18.45 9.12
C VAL A 90 18.33 18.50 9.34
N ARG A 91 19.02 17.38 9.20
CA ARG A 91 20.47 17.21 9.19
C ARG A 91 20.83 16.01 8.32
N LYS A 92 22.08 15.92 7.87
CA LYS A 92 22.60 14.87 7.00
C LYS A 92 22.21 13.44 7.40
N ASN A 93 22.03 13.19 8.69
CA ASN A 93 21.72 11.87 9.23
C ASN A 93 20.37 11.79 9.95
N ILE A 94 19.50 12.81 9.81
CA ILE A 94 18.20 12.86 10.48
C ILE A 94 17.13 13.24 9.45
N VAL A 95 16.22 12.31 9.18
CA VAL A 95 15.09 12.50 8.27
C VAL A 95 13.78 12.21 9.01
N PHE A 96 12.83 13.13 8.90
CA PHE A 96 11.44 12.93 9.32
C PHE A 96 10.59 12.56 8.12
N GLU A 97 9.69 11.62 8.32
CA GLU A 97 8.66 11.24 7.37
C GLU A 97 7.28 11.41 8.00
N PHE A 98 6.39 12.06 7.26
CA PHE A 98 4.99 12.21 7.66
C PHE A 98 4.11 12.01 6.43
N ASN A 99 3.28 10.96 6.46
CA ASN A 99 2.38 10.60 5.38
C ASN A 99 0.96 10.53 5.89
N THR A 100 0.02 11.00 5.08
CA THR A 100 -1.41 10.85 5.35
C THR A 100 -2.07 10.01 4.26
N GLU A 101 -3.17 9.35 4.60
CA GLU A 101 -4.03 8.66 3.66
C GLU A 101 -5.48 9.07 3.82
N VAL A 102 -6.14 9.27 2.68
CA VAL A 102 -7.58 9.42 2.59
C VAL A 102 -8.16 8.07 2.22
N ARG A 103 -9.05 7.52 3.04
CA ARG A 103 -9.82 6.33 2.71
C ARG A 103 -11.20 6.71 2.21
N ASN A 104 -11.65 6.02 1.21
CA ASN A 104 -13.06 5.97 0.88
C ASN A 104 -13.75 5.06 1.91
N THR A 105 -14.45 5.66 2.84
CA THR A 105 -15.35 4.94 3.74
C THR A 105 -16.71 4.83 3.07
N ASN A 106 -16.81 4.12 1.95
CA ASN A 106 -18.08 3.75 1.32
C ASN A 106 -18.84 2.76 2.21
N GLN A 107 -19.00 3.08 3.47
CA GLN A 107 -20.03 2.46 4.27
C GLN A 107 -21.35 3.17 3.95
N ARG A 108 -22.05 2.68 2.95
CA ARG A 108 -23.49 2.89 2.85
C ARG A 108 -24.16 2.16 4.02
N THR A 109 -23.90 2.64 5.24
CA THR A 109 -24.53 2.13 6.43
C THR A 109 -25.79 2.95 6.68
N GLY A 110 -26.93 2.38 6.34
CA GLY A 110 -28.23 2.93 6.77
C GLY A 110 -29.32 2.69 5.75
N ALA A 111 -30.51 2.33 6.24
CA ALA A 111 -31.70 2.05 5.46
C ALA A 111 -32.22 3.20 4.57
N ASN A 112 -31.57 4.35 4.55
CA ASN A 112 -32.03 5.55 3.85
C ASN A 112 -31.07 6.12 2.79
N ASN A 113 -30.03 5.39 2.37
CA ASN A 113 -29.14 5.76 1.24
C ASN A 113 -28.68 7.24 1.15
N SER A 114 -28.80 8.02 2.21
CA SER A 114 -28.43 9.43 2.27
C SER A 114 -27.04 9.65 2.85
N GLY A 115 -26.23 8.59 3.00
CA GLY A 115 -24.85 8.69 3.41
C GLY A 115 -24.04 9.35 2.31
N GLY A 116 -23.63 10.61 2.52
CA GLY A 116 -22.63 11.25 1.70
C GLY A 116 -21.33 10.46 1.72
N LEU A 117 -20.50 10.61 0.69
CA LEU A 117 -19.14 10.09 0.67
C LEU A 117 -18.38 10.69 1.86
N THR A 118 -18.17 9.90 2.90
CA THR A 118 -17.32 10.32 4.02
C THR A 118 -15.90 9.90 3.71
N HIS A 119 -14.99 10.87 3.75
CA HIS A 119 -13.56 10.63 3.57
C HIS A 119 -12.86 10.95 4.89
N ASP A 120 -12.23 9.94 5.48
CA ASP A 120 -11.41 10.13 6.65
C ASP A 120 -9.95 10.31 6.24
N ILE A 121 -9.31 11.34 6.78
CA ILE A 121 -7.87 11.55 6.64
C ILE A 121 -7.21 11.04 7.92
N PHE A 122 -6.28 10.13 7.80
CA PHE A 122 -5.54 9.62 8.95
C PHE A 122 -4.03 9.63 8.70
N VAL A 123 -3.27 9.66 9.79
CA VAL A 123 -1.81 9.55 9.75
C VAL A 123 -1.44 8.12 9.39
N LEU A 124 -0.81 7.97 8.23
CA LEU A 124 -0.31 6.68 7.77
C LEU A 124 1.05 6.37 8.38
N ASP A 125 2.02 7.24 8.14
CA ASP A 125 3.37 7.13 8.70
C ASP A 125 3.75 8.43 9.42
N ALA A 126 4.41 8.31 10.56
CA ALA A 126 4.99 9.41 11.32
C ALA A 126 6.26 8.90 12.01
N ARG A 127 7.42 9.04 11.36
CA ARG A 127 8.66 8.44 11.84
C ARG A 127 9.87 9.33 11.68
N THR A 128 10.86 9.06 12.49
CA THR A 128 12.22 9.62 12.38
C THR A 128 13.16 8.51 11.92
N THR A 129 14.02 8.82 10.96
CA THR A 129 15.17 8.00 10.57
C THR A 129 16.45 8.64 11.09
N LEU A 130 17.26 7.86 11.79
CA LEU A 130 18.61 8.21 12.23
C LEU A 130 19.61 7.32 11.48
N SER A 131 20.41 7.89 10.59
CA SER A 131 21.44 7.15 9.85
C SER A 131 22.77 7.22 10.59
N ILE A 132 23.25 6.10 11.14
CA ILE A 132 24.46 6.00 11.96
C ILE A 132 25.34 4.85 11.46
N LYS A 133 26.54 5.14 11.00
CA LYS A 133 27.53 4.14 10.55
C LYS A 133 26.96 3.17 9.49
N GLY A 134 26.08 3.68 8.63
CA GLY A 134 25.44 2.93 7.57
C GLY A 134 24.31 2.01 8.04
N PHE A 135 23.80 2.17 9.23
CA PHE A 135 22.52 1.65 9.71
C PHE A 135 21.50 2.77 9.69
N ASP A 136 20.27 2.46 9.36
CA ASP A 136 19.12 3.33 9.54
C ASP A 136 18.28 2.82 10.71
N ILE A 137 18.14 3.66 11.73
CA ILE A 137 17.30 3.42 12.89
C ILE A 137 16.04 4.23 12.72
N TRP A 138 14.89 3.56 12.70
CA TRP A 138 13.57 4.16 12.56
C TRP A 138 12.84 4.11 13.89
N VAL A 139 12.17 5.21 14.24
CA VAL A 139 11.33 5.30 15.45
C VAL A 139 10.06 6.06 15.10
N GLY A 140 8.92 5.54 15.52
CA GLY A 140 7.60 6.12 15.32
C GLY A 140 6.60 5.14 14.73
N LYS A 141 5.61 5.66 13.98
CA LYS A 141 4.60 4.87 13.30
C LYS A 141 5.01 4.64 11.85
N PHE A 142 5.13 3.39 11.45
CA PHE A 142 5.50 2.99 10.09
C PHE A 142 5.16 1.52 9.83
N LEU A 143 5.41 1.07 8.60
CA LEU A 143 5.17 -0.31 8.19
C LEU A 143 6.26 -1.25 8.72
N PRO A 144 5.94 -2.18 9.64
CA PRO A 144 6.89 -3.15 10.16
C PRO A 144 7.46 -4.08 9.07
N PRO A 145 8.59 -4.76 9.31
CA PRO A 145 9.09 -5.83 8.44
C PRO A 145 7.98 -6.84 8.14
N SER A 146 7.63 -6.97 6.86
CA SER A 146 6.50 -7.79 6.39
C SER A 146 6.78 -8.33 4.98
N ASP A 147 5.82 -9.06 4.40
CA ASP A 147 5.89 -9.56 3.04
C ASP A 147 6.02 -8.43 2.00
N ARG A 148 6.45 -8.80 0.80
CA ARG A 148 6.67 -7.87 -0.31
C ARG A 148 5.41 -7.09 -0.66
N SER A 149 4.28 -7.75 -0.79
CA SER A 149 3.02 -7.09 -1.18
C SER A 149 2.62 -6.00 -0.19
N ASN A 150 2.80 -6.24 1.11
CA ASN A 150 2.54 -5.22 2.13
C ASN A 150 3.55 -4.05 2.02
N LEU A 151 4.85 -4.34 1.79
CA LEU A 151 5.88 -3.31 1.62
C LEU A 151 5.72 -2.49 0.33
N ASN A 152 5.12 -3.05 -0.72
CA ASN A 152 4.82 -2.33 -1.97
C ASN A 152 3.73 -1.28 -1.78
N GLY A 153 2.77 -1.55 -0.90
CA GLY A 153 1.60 -0.72 -0.74
C GLY A 153 0.67 -0.74 -1.97
N PRO A 154 -0.47 -0.04 -1.93
CA PRO A 154 -1.54 -0.21 -2.90
C PRO A 154 -1.23 0.29 -4.32
N TYR A 155 -0.20 1.11 -4.49
CA TYR A 155 0.12 1.72 -5.80
C TYR A 155 1.10 0.91 -6.64
N PHE A 156 1.80 -0.06 -6.03
CA PHE A 156 2.92 -0.76 -6.63
C PHE A 156 2.72 -2.28 -6.66
N LEU A 157 1.49 -2.74 -6.48
CA LEU A 157 1.11 -4.16 -6.59
C LEU A 157 0.97 -4.56 -8.06
N ASN A 158 1.24 -5.84 -8.37
CA ASN A 158 0.92 -6.45 -9.65
C ASN A 158 -0.58 -6.71 -9.83
N VAL A 159 -1.32 -6.73 -8.75
CA VAL A 159 -2.77 -6.97 -8.69
C VAL A 159 -3.49 -5.81 -8.01
N TYR A 160 -4.77 -5.69 -8.26
CA TYR A 160 -5.55 -4.56 -7.71
C TYR A 160 -5.69 -4.60 -6.20
N ASN A 161 -5.94 -5.77 -5.62
CA ASN A 161 -6.07 -5.97 -4.18
C ASN A 161 -4.85 -6.66 -3.60
N PHE A 162 -4.60 -6.45 -2.31
CA PHE A 162 -3.60 -7.23 -1.59
C PHE A 162 -3.96 -8.72 -1.61
N PRO A 163 -2.96 -9.62 -1.73
CA PRO A 163 -3.16 -11.05 -1.56
C PRO A 163 -3.80 -11.39 -0.21
N LEU A 164 -4.59 -12.46 -0.16
CA LEU A 164 -5.25 -12.90 1.08
C LEU A 164 -4.26 -13.19 2.22
N VAL A 165 -3.05 -13.63 1.91
CA VAL A 165 -1.98 -13.87 2.87
C VAL A 165 -1.50 -12.59 3.55
N THR A 166 -1.60 -11.44 2.88
CA THR A 166 -1.24 -10.12 3.44
C THR A 166 -2.36 -9.54 4.29
N SER A 167 -3.62 -9.77 3.91
CA SER A 167 -4.80 -9.16 4.52
C SER A 167 -4.97 -9.42 6.02
N PRO A 168 -4.79 -10.65 6.54
CA PRO A 168 -4.90 -10.92 7.98
C PRO A 168 -3.62 -10.59 8.78
N TYR A 169 -2.59 -10.04 8.14
CA TYR A 169 -1.27 -9.94 8.70
C TYR A 169 -0.60 -8.58 8.44
N PRO A 170 -0.25 -7.87 9.50
CA PRO A 170 -0.74 -7.94 10.88
C PRO A 170 -2.16 -7.35 10.98
N ALA A 171 -2.89 -7.72 12.00
CA ALA A 171 -4.23 -7.18 12.28
C ALA A 171 -4.16 -5.74 12.84
N ILE A 172 -3.39 -4.86 12.21
CA ILE A 172 -3.24 -3.45 12.56
C ILE A 172 -3.71 -2.55 11.42
N ALA A 173 -4.20 -1.36 11.78
CA ALA A 173 -4.77 -0.43 10.81
C ALA A 173 -3.77 -0.04 9.71
N ALA A 174 -4.14 -0.28 8.45
CA ALA A 174 -3.32 0.00 7.27
C ALA A 174 -1.92 -0.66 7.30
N GLY A 175 -1.74 -1.71 8.10
CA GLY A 175 -0.48 -2.43 8.24
C GLY A 175 0.62 -1.66 8.99
N ARG A 176 0.33 -0.47 9.55
CA ARG A 176 1.31 0.35 10.28
C ARG A 176 1.17 0.17 11.78
N ASP A 177 2.32 0.21 12.44
CA ASP A 177 2.40 0.08 13.87
C ASP A 177 3.40 1.06 14.48
N ASN A 178 3.29 1.36 15.76
CA ASN A 178 4.24 2.14 16.51
C ASN A 178 5.40 1.24 16.94
N GLY A 179 6.63 1.74 16.78
CA GLY A 179 7.78 0.95 17.18
C GLY A 179 9.12 1.55 16.80
N ALA A 180 10.13 0.71 16.94
CA ALA A 180 11.48 1.02 16.53
C ALA A 180 12.07 -0.12 15.69
N MET A 181 12.88 0.24 14.68
CA MET A 181 13.48 -0.72 13.76
C MET A 181 14.90 -0.31 13.41
N ILE A 182 15.76 -1.28 13.21
CA ILE A 182 17.05 -1.13 12.57
C ILE A 182 17.02 -1.76 11.18
N PHE A 183 17.50 -1.02 10.18
CA PHE A 183 17.60 -1.45 8.79
C PHE A 183 19.04 -1.33 8.30
N LYS A 184 19.45 -2.29 7.49
CA LYS A 184 20.77 -2.28 6.86
C LYS A 184 20.69 -2.91 5.48
N GLU A 185 21.38 -2.29 4.52
CA GLU A 185 21.60 -2.86 3.20
C GLU A 185 23.10 -2.95 2.86
N TYR A 186 23.42 -3.88 1.98
CA TYR A 186 24.75 -4.14 1.46
C TYR A 186 24.70 -4.23 -0.06
N GLY A 187 25.74 -3.77 -0.74
CA GLY A 187 25.84 -3.83 -2.20
C GLY A 187 24.71 -3.08 -2.91
N GLY A 188 24.26 -1.93 -2.33
CA GLY A 188 23.18 -1.12 -2.92
C GLY A 188 21.85 -1.85 -2.98
N GLY A 189 21.52 -2.68 -1.99
CA GLY A 189 20.29 -3.45 -1.94
C GLY A 189 20.42 -4.90 -2.44
N LYS A 190 21.66 -5.39 -2.67
CA LYS A 190 21.90 -6.80 -3.03
C LYS A 190 21.48 -7.75 -1.91
N PHE A 191 21.86 -7.41 -0.68
CA PHE A 191 21.36 -8.03 0.54
C PHE A 191 20.87 -6.95 1.48
N LYS A 192 19.71 -7.13 2.07
CA LYS A 192 19.15 -6.21 3.05
C LYS A 192 18.40 -6.96 4.14
N TRP A 193 18.41 -6.38 5.33
CA TRP A 193 17.66 -6.90 6.46
C TRP A 193 17.12 -5.78 7.34
N ALA A 194 16.04 -6.08 8.01
CA ALA A 194 15.40 -5.23 8.99
C ALA A 194 14.98 -6.06 10.20
N TYR A 195 15.11 -5.49 11.39
CA TYR A 195 14.58 -6.03 12.62
C TYR A 195 14.00 -4.91 13.45
N GLY A 196 12.84 -5.13 14.03
CA GLY A 196 12.18 -4.13 14.88
C GLY A 196 11.29 -4.73 15.94
N MET A 197 10.94 -3.87 16.90
CA MET A 197 9.98 -4.11 17.97
C MET A 197 8.85 -3.11 17.84
N PHE A 198 7.63 -3.60 17.93
CA PHE A 198 6.40 -2.85 17.69
C PHE A 198 5.39 -3.15 18.80
N GLU A 199 4.36 -2.30 18.93
CA GLU A 199 3.27 -2.55 19.89
C GLU A 199 2.57 -3.89 19.63
N GLY A 200 2.35 -4.25 18.34
CA GLY A 200 1.92 -5.58 17.99
C GLY A 200 0.44 -5.72 17.68
N ARG A 201 -0.08 -6.93 17.87
CA ARG A 201 -1.45 -7.27 17.56
C ARG A 201 -2.41 -6.76 18.61
N THR A 202 -3.50 -6.17 18.14
CA THR A 202 -4.63 -5.83 19.00
C THR A 202 -5.76 -6.81 18.71
N ASN A 203 -6.23 -7.49 19.73
CA ASN A 203 -7.44 -8.30 19.64
C ASN A 203 -8.68 -7.50 20.08
N ALA A 204 -8.70 -6.20 19.82
CA ALA A 204 -9.82 -5.35 20.14
C ALA A 204 -11.10 -5.88 19.47
N THR A 205 -12.02 -6.36 20.27
CA THR A 205 -13.37 -6.72 19.83
C THR A 205 -14.30 -5.52 19.84
N ASN A 206 -13.90 -4.44 20.52
CA ASN A 206 -14.64 -3.19 20.62
C ASN A 206 -13.71 -1.99 20.36
N ALA A 207 -14.27 -0.89 19.87
CA ALA A 207 -13.53 0.33 19.54
C ALA A 207 -12.83 1.02 20.73
N ASP A 208 -13.25 0.69 21.94
CA ASP A 208 -12.76 1.27 23.20
C ASP A 208 -11.74 0.36 23.91
N ASP A 209 -11.43 -0.81 23.34
CA ASP A 209 -10.49 -1.73 23.95
C ASP A 209 -9.06 -1.19 23.79
N ASN A 210 -8.29 -1.26 24.87
CA ASN A 210 -6.87 -0.95 24.85
C ASN A 210 -6.18 -1.84 23.80
N PRO A 211 -5.45 -1.29 22.86
CA PRO A 211 -4.81 -2.03 21.78
C PRO A 211 -3.77 -3.04 22.27
N ASP A 212 -3.23 -2.85 23.42
CA ASP A 212 -2.21 -3.72 23.98
C ASP A 212 -2.78 -4.66 25.04
N GLN A 213 -2.86 -5.92 24.69
CA GLN A 213 -3.43 -6.95 25.57
C GLN A 213 -2.38 -7.65 26.43
N SER A 214 -1.13 -7.58 26.02
CA SER A 214 -0.09 -8.43 26.60
C SER A 214 1.06 -7.67 27.23
N ASP A 215 1.17 -6.34 27.06
CA ASP A 215 2.37 -5.55 27.39
C ASP A 215 3.67 -6.10 26.74
N ASN A 216 3.54 -7.03 25.78
CA ASN A 216 4.67 -7.62 25.08
C ASN A 216 4.82 -7.00 23.70
N PHE A 217 6.05 -6.69 23.32
CA PHE A 217 6.32 -6.20 21.97
C PHE A 217 6.25 -7.31 20.93
N GLN A 218 5.72 -6.97 19.77
CA GLN A 218 5.86 -7.79 18.58
C GLN A 218 7.26 -7.59 17.98
N HIS A 219 8.00 -8.67 17.87
CA HIS A 219 9.27 -8.73 17.16
C HIS A 219 9.02 -9.03 15.69
N ALA A 220 9.57 -8.23 14.78
CA ALA A 220 9.45 -8.42 13.35
C ALA A 220 10.83 -8.39 12.68
N PHE A 221 11.06 -9.35 11.79
CA PHE A 221 12.31 -9.51 11.04
C PHE A 221 12.02 -9.76 9.56
N ARG A 222 12.83 -9.18 8.69
CA ARG A 222 12.88 -9.48 7.26
C ARG A 222 14.31 -9.49 6.77
N ALA A 223 14.67 -10.50 5.97
CA ALA A 223 15.90 -10.53 5.19
C ALA A 223 15.57 -10.77 3.72
N THR A 224 16.21 -10.02 2.82
CA THR A 224 16.00 -10.12 1.38
C THR A 224 17.34 -10.28 0.67
N TYR A 225 17.43 -11.21 -0.28
CA TYR A 225 18.56 -11.34 -1.18
C TYR A 225 18.13 -11.21 -2.64
N ASN A 226 18.79 -10.30 -3.36
CA ASN A 226 18.57 -10.05 -4.79
C ASN A 226 19.66 -10.80 -5.59
N PHE A 227 19.26 -11.84 -6.32
CA PHE A 227 20.20 -12.66 -7.12
C PHE A 227 20.65 -11.93 -8.39
N TRP A 228 19.77 -11.11 -8.97
CA TRP A 228 20.05 -10.32 -10.17
C TRP A 228 20.31 -8.86 -9.81
N ASP A 229 19.59 -7.91 -10.38
CA ASP A 229 19.78 -6.50 -10.07
C ASP A 229 19.35 -6.17 -8.64
N PRO A 230 20.07 -5.27 -7.95
CA PRO A 230 19.75 -4.91 -6.57
C PRO A 230 18.49 -4.03 -6.46
N GLU A 231 17.79 -4.17 -5.35
CA GLU A 231 16.65 -3.35 -4.95
C GLU A 231 17.03 -2.51 -3.71
N PRO A 232 17.52 -1.26 -3.87
CA PRO A 232 17.89 -0.43 -2.74
C PRO A 232 16.68 0.03 -1.93
N GLY A 233 16.92 0.31 -0.64
CA GLY A 233 15.93 0.84 0.28
C GLY A 233 15.04 -0.23 0.91
N TYR A 234 14.24 0.21 1.88
CA TYR A 234 13.37 -0.66 2.67
C TYR A 234 12.13 -1.09 1.90
N TYR A 235 11.43 -0.13 1.29
CA TYR A 235 10.23 -0.38 0.51
C TYR A 235 10.56 -1.03 -0.84
N THR A 236 9.61 -1.77 -1.37
CA THR A 236 9.74 -2.53 -2.61
C THR A 236 8.66 -2.16 -3.62
N THR A 237 8.70 -2.76 -4.79
CA THR A 237 7.64 -2.70 -5.81
C THR A 237 7.44 -4.08 -6.41
N SER A 238 6.24 -4.37 -6.92
CA SER A 238 5.96 -5.62 -7.63
C SER A 238 6.40 -5.58 -9.10
N ALA A 239 6.67 -4.40 -9.67
CA ALA A 239 7.04 -4.30 -11.08
C ALA A 239 8.04 -3.16 -11.33
N TYR A 240 9.02 -3.42 -12.16
CA TYR A 240 10.01 -2.47 -12.69
C TYR A 240 9.81 -2.17 -14.17
N TYR A 241 8.84 -2.84 -14.82
CA TYR A 241 8.49 -2.66 -16.23
C TYR A 241 9.68 -2.85 -17.19
N GLY A 242 10.58 -3.76 -16.84
CA GLY A 242 11.79 -4.04 -17.62
C GLY A 242 12.91 -3.01 -17.47
N ALA A 243 12.84 -2.11 -16.49
CA ALA A 243 13.94 -1.22 -16.14
C ALA A 243 15.08 -1.95 -15.41
N LYS A 244 14.77 -3.10 -14.79
CA LYS A 244 15.71 -4.00 -14.10
C LYS A 244 15.31 -5.44 -14.35
N ASP A 245 16.29 -6.33 -14.27
CA ASP A 245 16.07 -7.76 -14.13
C ASP A 245 16.18 -8.13 -12.66
N VAL A 246 15.09 -8.52 -12.03
CA VAL A 246 15.06 -8.81 -10.59
C VAL A 246 14.78 -10.29 -10.36
N LEU A 247 15.52 -10.91 -9.47
CA LEU A 247 15.16 -12.15 -8.79
C LEU A 247 15.46 -11.95 -7.32
N ALA A 248 14.45 -11.66 -6.55
CA ALA A 248 14.50 -11.39 -5.12
C ALA A 248 13.83 -12.51 -4.35
N VAL A 249 14.45 -12.95 -3.28
CA VAL A 249 13.86 -13.89 -2.31
C VAL A 249 13.97 -13.27 -0.93
N ALA A 250 12.90 -13.30 -0.18
CA ALA A 250 12.90 -12.80 1.19
C ALA A 250 12.27 -13.81 2.16
N PHE A 251 12.75 -13.76 3.39
CA PHE A 251 12.18 -14.43 4.55
C PHE A 251 11.70 -13.39 5.54
N VAL A 252 10.51 -13.60 6.09
CA VAL A 252 9.88 -12.75 7.10
C VAL A 252 9.50 -13.61 8.29
N PHE A 253 9.72 -13.08 9.48
CA PHE A 253 9.31 -13.70 10.73
C PHE A 253 8.74 -12.65 11.68
N ARG A 254 7.68 -13.01 12.41
CA ARG A 254 7.11 -12.22 13.49
C ARG A 254 6.76 -13.09 14.67
N GLN A 255 6.93 -12.53 15.85
CA GLN A 255 6.59 -13.19 17.10
C GLN A 255 6.13 -12.15 18.12
N GLU A 256 5.14 -12.52 18.91
CA GLU A 256 4.64 -11.75 20.04
C GLU A 256 4.11 -12.72 21.09
N SER A 257 4.63 -12.64 22.30
CA SER A 257 4.12 -13.44 23.42
C SER A 257 2.75 -12.90 23.83
N ASP A 258 1.81 -13.79 24.04
CA ASP A 258 0.41 -13.49 24.37
C ASP A 258 -0.32 -12.62 23.33
N GLY A 259 0.27 -12.44 22.13
CA GLY A 259 -0.26 -11.61 21.03
C GLY A 259 -1.44 -12.21 20.28
N ALA A 260 -1.95 -13.38 20.70
CA ALA A 260 -3.12 -14.03 20.11
C ALA A 260 -4.13 -14.37 21.22
N GLY A 261 -5.42 -14.26 20.91
CA GLY A 261 -6.47 -14.61 21.87
C GLY A 261 -7.73 -13.77 21.67
N THR A 262 -8.72 -14.04 22.50
CA THR A 262 -10.04 -13.40 22.43
C THR A 262 -10.42 -12.64 23.70
N SER A 263 -9.57 -12.64 24.72
CA SER A 263 -9.84 -11.97 25.99
C SER A 263 -8.68 -11.11 26.45
N THR A 264 -9.00 -9.93 26.95
CA THR A 264 -8.07 -8.99 27.55
C THR A 264 -7.80 -9.27 29.03
N THR A 265 -8.70 -10.01 29.69
CA THR A 265 -8.71 -10.19 31.15
C THR A 265 -8.49 -11.63 31.58
N ASP A 266 -8.65 -12.58 30.69
CA ASP A 266 -8.49 -13.99 30.95
C ASP A 266 -7.25 -14.54 30.23
N SER A 267 -6.17 -14.71 30.99
CA SER A 267 -4.88 -15.21 30.43
C SER A 267 -4.98 -16.64 29.88
N THR A 268 -6.01 -17.41 30.23
CA THR A 268 -6.24 -18.75 29.69
C THR A 268 -6.74 -18.73 28.23
N LEU A 269 -7.20 -17.57 27.77
CA LEU A 269 -7.67 -17.33 26.40
C LEU A 269 -6.65 -16.54 25.56
N GLN A 270 -5.45 -16.32 26.09
CA GLN A 270 -4.31 -15.71 25.40
C GLN A 270 -3.32 -16.79 24.97
N GLY A 271 -2.56 -16.49 23.93
CA GLY A 271 -1.54 -17.37 23.41
C GLY A 271 -0.52 -16.61 22.56
N ASP A 272 0.60 -17.23 22.30
CA ASP A 272 1.66 -16.65 21.49
C ASP A 272 1.25 -16.50 20.03
N TYR A 273 1.60 -15.36 19.44
CA TYR A 273 1.51 -15.15 18.02
C TYR A 273 2.87 -15.42 17.37
N SER A 274 2.88 -16.30 16.39
CA SER A 274 4.06 -16.54 15.56
C SER A 274 3.64 -16.69 14.11
N ALA A 275 4.30 -15.96 13.20
CA ALA A 275 4.04 -16.03 11.78
C ALA A 275 5.34 -15.89 10.98
N TRP A 276 5.42 -16.60 9.87
CA TRP A 276 6.52 -16.48 8.92
C TRP A 276 6.01 -16.62 7.50
N ASN A 277 6.74 -16.04 6.55
CA ASN A 277 6.52 -16.24 5.13
C ASN A 277 7.82 -16.17 4.34
N ILE A 278 7.76 -16.64 3.11
CA ILE A 278 8.76 -16.44 2.08
C ILE A 278 8.06 -15.75 0.92
N ASP A 279 8.62 -14.67 0.43
CA ASP A 279 8.17 -14.03 -0.80
C ASP A 279 9.26 -14.03 -1.86
N VAL A 280 8.84 -14.07 -3.11
CA VAL A 280 9.72 -14.10 -4.28
C VAL A 280 9.19 -13.12 -5.31
N LEU A 281 10.06 -12.30 -5.88
CA LEU A 281 9.79 -11.56 -7.11
C LEU A 281 10.79 -11.97 -8.19
N MET A 282 10.28 -12.34 -9.35
CA MET A 282 11.06 -12.48 -10.57
C MET A 282 10.51 -11.51 -11.63
N GLU A 283 11.34 -10.59 -12.08
CA GLU A 283 11.06 -9.79 -13.27
C GLU A 283 12.23 -9.92 -14.25
N LYS A 284 11.93 -10.25 -15.51
CA LYS A 284 12.91 -10.44 -16.56
C LYS A 284 12.47 -9.78 -17.85
N LYS A 285 13.32 -8.92 -18.40
CA LYS A 285 13.16 -8.41 -19.75
C LYS A 285 13.73 -9.41 -20.76
N LEU A 286 12.89 -9.79 -21.72
CA LEU A 286 13.27 -10.71 -22.78
C LEU A 286 13.91 -9.96 -23.96
N SER A 287 14.62 -10.68 -24.82
CA SER A 287 15.31 -10.12 -26.00
C SER A 287 14.35 -9.47 -27.01
N ASN A 288 13.09 -9.89 -27.06
CA ASN A 288 12.05 -9.30 -27.90
C ASN A 288 11.39 -8.06 -27.29
N GLY A 289 11.88 -7.58 -26.12
CA GLY A 289 11.34 -6.42 -25.41
C GLY A 289 10.16 -6.73 -24.47
N ALA A 290 9.62 -7.95 -24.47
CA ALA A 290 8.60 -8.34 -23.51
C ALA A 290 9.17 -8.44 -22.09
N VAL A 291 8.33 -8.21 -21.09
CA VAL A 291 8.68 -8.34 -19.67
C VAL A 291 7.86 -9.47 -19.07
N VAL A 292 8.52 -10.40 -18.41
CA VAL A 292 7.89 -11.45 -17.60
C VAL A 292 8.04 -11.06 -16.14
N ASN A 293 6.92 -11.07 -15.41
CA ASN A 293 6.89 -10.76 -13.99
C ASN A 293 6.08 -11.85 -13.26
N LEU A 294 6.65 -12.36 -12.16
CA LEU A 294 6.05 -13.36 -11.26
C LEU A 294 6.31 -12.94 -9.81
N GLU A 295 5.25 -12.89 -9.01
CA GLU A 295 5.29 -12.66 -7.56
C GLU A 295 4.52 -13.73 -6.81
#